data_e62b1fd9f5809e56031a37949fb03293
#
_entry.id   e62b1fd9f5809e56031a37949fb03293
#
_cell.length_a   1.000
_cell.length_b   1.000
_cell.length_c   1.000
_cell.angle_alpha   90.00
_cell.angle_beta   90.00
_cell.angle_gamma   90.00
#
_symmetry.space_group_name_H-M   'P 1'
#
loop_
_entity.id
_entity.type
_entity.pdbx_description
1 polymer ?
#
loop_
_entity_poly.entity_id
_entity_poly.type
_entity_poly.pdbx_seq_one_letter_code
_entity_poly.pdbx_strand_id
1 'polypeptide(L)'
;MKKRFLATFVSAVMLATVLTGCGAATQAPAQETAAKEETAETTEVADTQTEEAVPASDDASGDVTIWYYWETAGHQEALDHIIQEFNGQQDKIKVQAKYVPFADFKKQLSVGASAGELPDIVILDNPDHASYAAMGIFADITDRFDVSNYYPGPVNSCTLDGKLYGVPFGSNDLVLFYNEDMLAEAGCEVPKTWDELLDVATKTTKGNVYGFAHCALQNEEGTFNFLPWVWSTGQTSYEINSEGGIKALEFEKSLVDAGAFPKEAINWTQGDTMNQFISGNLAMMINGTWQIPTMRQEVPDLKWNVAPIPQDKQQASGLGGENYAVIAGGNEEAAIAFLKYATSKDTCLYMMDHMGYISSDSTIAKDQFKGDAVYQVFVDEMQYANARGPLPEWPDISDAISLAFNKVITGDSDPASAAAEAQATIDSIIGK
;
A
#
# COMPACT_ATOMS: atom_id res chain seq x y z
N MET A 1 26.87 10.88 46.09
CA MET A 1 25.83 11.06 47.14
C MET A 1 24.50 10.57 46.56
N LYS A 2 24.00 9.47 47.15
CA LYS A 2 22.74 8.80 46.78
C LYS A 2 21.53 9.58 47.31
N LYS A 3 20.47 9.75 46.54
CA LYS A 3 19.09 9.86 47.07
C LYS A 3 18.15 9.09 46.18
N ARG A 4 17.68 7.96 46.71
CA ARG A 4 16.51 7.19 46.27
C ARG A 4 15.25 7.92 46.73
N PHE A 5 14.23 8.03 45.89
CA PHE A 5 12.86 8.29 46.33
C PHE A 5 11.98 7.07 45.94
N LEU A 6 11.43 6.49 46.96
CA LEU A 6 10.42 5.43 46.98
C LEU A 6 9.06 6.14 46.93
N ALA A 7 8.17 5.77 46.07
CA ALA A 7 6.76 6.16 46.11
C ALA A 7 5.86 4.94 46.12
N THR A 8 5.02 4.92 47.09
CA THR A 8 4.21 3.84 47.64
C THR A 8 2.91 3.68 46.87
N PHE A 9 2.52 2.43 46.61
CA PHE A 9 1.19 2.04 46.15
C PHE A 9 0.14 2.28 47.24
N VAL A 10 -1.03 2.78 46.84
CA VAL A 10 -2.28 2.67 47.62
C VAL A 10 -3.37 2.11 46.74
N SER A 11 -3.73 0.87 47.03
CA SER A 11 -4.91 0.17 46.52
C SER A 11 -6.14 0.59 47.34
N ALA A 12 -7.23 0.97 46.66
CA ALA A 12 -8.55 1.05 47.31
C ALA A 12 -9.52 0.14 46.59
N VAL A 13 -9.89 -0.90 47.29
CA VAL A 13 -11.00 -1.81 47.00
C VAL A 13 -12.29 -1.14 47.54
N MET A 14 -13.37 -1.09 46.73
CA MET A 14 -14.72 -0.88 47.25
C MET A 14 -15.65 -1.95 46.72
N LEU A 15 -16.31 -2.55 47.68
CA LEU A 15 -17.22 -3.69 47.65
C LEU A 15 -18.64 -3.28 47.24
N ALA A 16 -19.34 -4.22 46.70
CA ALA A 16 -20.73 -4.27 46.23
C ALA A 16 -21.79 -3.98 47.35
N THR A 17 -22.95 -3.54 46.93
CA THR A 17 -24.22 -3.94 47.57
C THR A 17 -25.35 -4.07 46.57
N VAL A 18 -25.93 -5.23 46.56
CA VAL A 18 -27.17 -5.67 45.90
C VAL A 18 -28.38 -5.14 46.69
N LEU A 19 -29.42 -4.63 45.98
CA LEU A 19 -30.77 -4.57 46.54
C LEU A 19 -31.80 -4.89 45.47
N THR A 20 -32.51 -5.94 45.72
CA THR A 20 -33.69 -6.48 45.08
C THR A 20 -34.92 -5.59 45.30
N GLY A 21 -35.82 -5.50 44.31
CA GLY A 21 -37.16 -4.95 44.47
C GLY A 21 -38.11 -5.49 43.42
N CYS A 22 -39.05 -6.35 43.85
CA CYS A 22 -40.17 -6.90 43.10
C CYS A 22 -41.32 -5.90 42.94
N GLY A 23 -42.15 -6.09 41.89
CA GLY A 23 -43.52 -5.53 41.79
C GLY A 23 -44.00 -5.58 40.32
N ALA A 24 -44.66 -6.59 40.00
CA ALA A 24 -46.06 -6.98 39.84
C ALA A 24 -46.76 -6.48 38.55
N ALA A 25 -47.32 -7.45 37.91
CA ALA A 25 -48.04 -7.55 36.64
C ALA A 25 -49.35 -6.72 36.54
N THR A 26 -49.74 -6.42 35.30
CA THR A 26 -51.15 -6.43 34.89
C THR A 26 -51.30 -6.87 33.42
N GLN A 27 -52.31 -7.75 33.22
CA GLN A 27 -52.68 -8.49 32.02
C GLN A 27 -53.64 -7.68 31.10
N ALA A 28 -53.50 -7.85 29.82
CA ALA A 28 -54.38 -8.23 28.70
C ALA A 28 -55.64 -7.38 28.38
N PRO A 29 -56.33 -7.53 27.25
CA PRO A 29 -56.47 -8.74 26.44
C PRO A 29 -56.34 -8.62 24.91
N ALA A 30 -56.34 -9.81 24.30
CA ALA A 30 -56.30 -10.13 22.87
C ALA A 30 -57.56 -9.77 22.12
N GLN A 31 -57.41 -9.54 20.80
CA GLN A 31 -58.47 -9.82 19.83
C GLN A 31 -57.88 -10.52 18.59
N GLU A 32 -58.40 -11.71 18.36
CA GLU A 32 -58.29 -12.56 17.19
C GLU A 32 -58.95 -11.88 15.97
N THR A 33 -58.32 -12.00 14.79
CA THR A 33 -59.05 -12.21 13.55
C THR A 33 -58.26 -13.10 12.63
N ALA A 34 -58.90 -14.18 12.26
CA ALA A 34 -58.39 -15.25 11.41
C ALA A 34 -58.50 -14.92 9.90
N ALA A 35 -57.71 -15.66 9.14
CA ALA A 35 -57.86 -16.23 7.79
C ALA A 35 -56.96 -15.53 6.71
N LYS A 36 -56.07 -16.23 6.10
CA LYS A 36 -56.21 -17.30 5.11
C LYS A 36 -54.82 -17.82 4.75
N GLU A 37 -54.70 -19.14 4.72
CA GLU A 37 -53.62 -19.86 4.08
C GLU A 37 -53.63 -19.60 2.58
N GLU A 38 -52.48 -19.26 2.03
CA GLU A 38 -52.14 -19.45 0.64
C GLU A 38 -50.71 -20.03 0.60
N THR A 39 -50.64 -21.28 0.27
CA THR A 39 -49.45 -22.09 0.03
C THR A 39 -48.67 -21.52 -1.14
N ALA A 40 -47.49 -20.98 -0.91
CA ALA A 40 -46.48 -20.75 -1.91
C ALA A 40 -45.31 -21.71 -1.68
N GLU A 41 -45.08 -22.54 -2.66
CA GLU A 41 -43.95 -23.46 -2.76
C GLU A 41 -42.63 -22.73 -2.55
N THR A 42 -41.91 -23.11 -1.54
CA THR A 42 -40.48 -22.78 -1.33
C THR A 42 -39.69 -23.67 -2.28
N THR A 43 -39.22 -23.10 -3.37
CA THR A 43 -38.09 -23.66 -4.11
C THR A 43 -36.82 -23.30 -3.31
N GLU A 44 -36.30 -24.28 -2.60
CA GLU A 44 -34.92 -24.31 -2.14
C GLU A 44 -34.00 -24.26 -3.35
N VAL A 45 -33.29 -23.15 -3.52
CA VAL A 45 -32.05 -23.10 -4.29
C VAL A 45 -30.93 -23.03 -3.27
N ALA A 46 -30.54 -24.19 -2.79
CA ALA A 46 -29.26 -24.40 -2.16
C ALA A 46 -28.25 -24.62 -3.29
N ASP A 47 -27.57 -23.54 -3.69
CA ASP A 47 -26.32 -23.69 -4.44
C ASP A 47 -25.19 -23.12 -3.57
N THR A 48 -24.84 -23.91 -2.55
CA THR A 48 -23.56 -23.83 -1.88
C THR A 48 -22.57 -24.58 -2.75
N GLN A 49 -22.03 -23.90 -3.76
CA GLN A 49 -20.76 -24.32 -4.33
C GLN A 49 -19.69 -24.05 -3.28
N THR A 50 -19.39 -25.05 -2.49
CA THR A 50 -18.10 -25.17 -1.81
C THR A 50 -17.06 -25.21 -2.93
N GLU A 51 -16.33 -24.10 -3.12
CA GLU A 51 -15.14 -24.08 -3.95
C GLU A 51 -14.20 -25.17 -3.39
N GLU A 52 -13.93 -26.20 -4.20
CA GLU A 52 -13.00 -27.27 -3.85
C GLU A 52 -11.63 -26.62 -3.59
N ALA A 53 -11.08 -26.85 -2.42
CA ALA A 53 -9.70 -26.52 -2.09
C ALA A 53 -8.80 -27.03 -3.24
N VAL A 54 -8.05 -26.11 -3.87
CA VAL A 54 -7.16 -26.45 -5.00
C VAL A 54 -6.21 -27.54 -4.51
N PRO A 55 -6.21 -28.75 -5.08
CA PRO A 55 -5.36 -29.81 -4.60
C PRO A 55 -3.90 -29.42 -4.82
N ALA A 56 -3.16 -29.28 -3.72
CA ALA A 56 -1.70 -29.30 -3.79
C ALA A 56 -1.30 -30.55 -4.58
N SER A 57 -0.24 -30.48 -5.41
CA SER A 57 0.31 -31.69 -6.03
C SER A 57 0.51 -32.73 -4.93
N ASP A 58 0.22 -33.99 -5.15
CA ASP A 58 0.30 -35.03 -4.13
C ASP A 58 1.71 -35.12 -3.48
N ASP A 59 2.72 -34.53 -4.09
CA ASP A 59 4.11 -34.53 -3.70
C ASP A 59 4.55 -33.26 -2.91
N ALA A 60 3.72 -32.19 -2.84
CA ALA A 60 4.06 -30.95 -2.13
C ALA A 60 4.04 -31.15 -0.60
N SER A 61 5.18 -30.90 0.05
CA SER A 61 5.30 -31.04 1.52
C SER A 61 6.51 -30.27 2.06
N GLY A 62 6.53 -30.06 3.38
CA GLY A 62 7.66 -29.46 4.10
C GLY A 62 7.39 -28.02 4.53
N ASP A 63 8.42 -27.38 5.07
CA ASP A 63 8.34 -26.00 5.55
C ASP A 63 8.46 -25.03 4.36
N VAL A 64 7.71 -23.92 4.43
CA VAL A 64 7.75 -22.78 3.51
C VAL A 64 7.95 -21.52 4.31
N THR A 65 8.96 -20.74 3.94
CA THR A 65 9.24 -19.44 4.56
C THR A 65 8.91 -18.30 3.60
N ILE A 66 8.31 -17.23 4.14
CA ILE A 66 7.94 -16.03 3.39
C ILE A 66 8.69 -14.85 3.97
N TRP A 67 9.35 -14.02 3.15
CA TRP A 67 9.79 -12.69 3.55
C TRP A 67 8.87 -11.64 2.97
N TYR A 68 8.50 -10.65 3.83
CA TYR A 68 7.65 -9.52 3.46
C TYR A 68 8.08 -8.26 4.20
N TYR A 69 7.65 -7.07 3.75
CA TYR A 69 8.11 -5.80 4.30
C TYR A 69 6.98 -4.88 4.81
N TRP A 70 5.75 -5.32 4.83
CA TRP A 70 4.63 -4.48 5.26
C TRP A 70 4.73 -4.07 6.72
N GLU A 71 4.80 -2.75 6.97
CA GLU A 71 4.95 -2.19 8.32
C GLU A 71 3.64 -2.16 9.11
N THR A 72 2.50 -2.02 8.41
CA THR A 72 1.19 -1.84 9.01
C THR A 72 0.74 -3.11 9.74
N ALA A 73 0.32 -2.97 10.99
CA ALA A 73 -0.15 -4.09 11.80
C ALA A 73 -1.30 -4.87 11.11
N GLY A 74 -2.26 -4.17 10.50
CA GLY A 74 -3.36 -4.80 9.77
C GLY A 74 -2.91 -5.66 8.58
N HIS A 75 -1.86 -5.27 7.87
CA HIS A 75 -1.29 -6.07 6.78
C HIS A 75 -0.59 -7.33 7.32
N GLN A 76 0.14 -7.20 8.44
CA GLN A 76 0.79 -8.32 9.09
C GLN A 76 -0.24 -9.32 9.64
N GLU A 77 -1.29 -8.82 10.30
CA GLU A 77 -2.39 -9.63 10.81
C GLU A 77 -3.15 -10.36 9.69
N ALA A 78 -3.37 -9.70 8.54
CA ALA A 78 -4.02 -10.32 7.39
C ALA A 78 -3.19 -11.48 6.82
N LEU A 79 -1.87 -11.30 6.67
CA LEU A 79 -0.97 -12.36 6.21
C LEU A 79 -0.91 -13.51 7.22
N ASP A 80 -0.78 -13.21 8.50
CA ASP A 80 -0.76 -14.21 9.57
C ASP A 80 -2.05 -15.02 9.60
N HIS A 81 -3.19 -14.39 9.38
CA HIS A 81 -4.50 -15.05 9.34
C HIS A 81 -4.56 -16.09 8.21
N ILE A 82 -4.25 -15.73 6.96
CA ILE A 82 -4.29 -16.68 5.84
C ILE A 82 -3.26 -17.81 5.99
N ILE A 83 -2.10 -17.53 6.60
CA ILE A 83 -1.11 -18.55 6.92
C ILE A 83 -1.66 -19.53 7.97
N GLN A 84 -2.33 -19.06 9.02
CA GLN A 84 -2.94 -19.90 10.04
C GLN A 84 -4.06 -20.75 9.45
N GLU A 85 -4.91 -20.19 8.60
CA GLU A 85 -5.97 -20.94 7.91
C GLU A 85 -5.39 -22.02 7.02
N PHE A 86 -4.42 -21.70 6.15
CA PHE A 86 -3.74 -22.67 5.29
C PHE A 86 -3.12 -23.81 6.11
N ASN A 87 -2.36 -23.47 7.15
CA ASN A 87 -1.73 -24.42 8.05
C ASN A 87 -2.74 -25.28 8.84
N GLY A 88 -3.96 -24.76 9.08
CA GLY A 88 -5.02 -25.48 9.78
C GLY A 88 -5.81 -26.46 8.92
N GLN A 89 -5.78 -26.29 7.59
CA GLN A 89 -6.54 -27.10 6.64
C GLN A 89 -5.81 -28.38 6.21
N GLN A 90 -4.49 -28.49 6.44
CA GLN A 90 -3.67 -29.60 5.99
C GLN A 90 -2.41 -29.76 6.88
N ASP A 91 -1.77 -30.96 6.81
CA ASP A 91 -0.61 -31.32 7.65
C ASP A 91 0.70 -31.48 6.87
N LYS A 92 0.68 -31.35 5.52
CA LYS A 92 1.83 -31.64 4.68
C LYS A 92 2.79 -30.45 4.56
N ILE A 93 2.27 -29.22 4.53
CA ILE A 93 3.02 -27.98 4.33
C ILE A 93 2.88 -27.11 5.57
N LYS A 94 3.99 -26.56 6.04
CA LYS A 94 4.00 -25.60 7.14
C LYS A 94 4.53 -24.26 6.70
N VAL A 95 3.68 -23.26 6.58
CA VAL A 95 4.04 -21.90 6.16
C VAL A 95 4.33 -21.02 7.37
N GLN A 96 5.37 -20.20 7.29
CA GLN A 96 5.68 -19.16 8.26
C GLN A 96 6.21 -17.91 7.55
N ALA A 97 5.93 -16.73 8.10
CA ALA A 97 6.36 -15.46 7.56
C ALA A 97 7.39 -14.76 8.45
N LYS A 98 8.27 -13.97 7.83
CA LYS A 98 9.27 -13.13 8.49
C LYS A 98 9.18 -11.72 7.94
N TYR A 99 8.89 -10.78 8.83
CA TYR A 99 8.97 -9.36 8.52
C TYR A 99 10.43 -8.92 8.35
N VAL A 100 10.69 -8.15 7.31
CA VAL A 100 11.97 -7.48 7.03
C VAL A 100 11.64 -6.02 6.70
N PRO A 101 12.14 -5.01 7.42
CA PRO A 101 11.86 -3.62 7.13
C PRO A 101 12.14 -3.26 5.66
N PHE A 102 11.29 -2.43 5.05
CA PHE A 102 11.39 -2.05 3.63
C PHE A 102 12.78 -1.52 3.27
N ALA A 103 13.35 -0.63 4.12
CA ALA A 103 14.67 -0.05 3.92
C ALA A 103 15.82 -1.08 3.88
N ASP A 104 15.63 -2.24 4.52
CA ASP A 104 16.63 -3.32 4.57
C ASP A 104 16.33 -4.47 3.59
N PHE A 105 15.12 -4.50 3.01
CA PHE A 105 14.60 -5.66 2.28
C PHE A 105 15.46 -6.03 1.08
N LYS A 106 15.74 -5.06 0.20
CA LYS A 106 16.61 -5.24 -0.97
C LYS A 106 18.01 -5.74 -0.59
N LYS A 107 18.59 -5.14 0.45
CA LYS A 107 19.92 -5.54 0.95
C LYS A 107 19.91 -6.97 1.49
N GLN A 108 18.87 -7.35 2.25
CA GLN A 108 18.78 -8.71 2.79
C GLN A 108 18.54 -9.74 1.69
N LEU A 109 17.75 -9.45 0.65
CA LEU A 109 17.61 -10.33 -0.51
C LEU A 109 18.93 -10.52 -1.25
N SER A 110 19.67 -9.45 -1.50
CA SER A 110 20.97 -9.53 -2.20
C SER A 110 22.01 -10.31 -1.40
N VAL A 111 22.05 -10.12 -0.08
CA VAL A 111 22.94 -10.88 0.83
C VAL A 111 22.52 -12.35 0.88
N GLY A 112 21.22 -12.63 1.04
CA GLY A 112 20.65 -13.98 1.05
C GLY A 112 20.92 -14.73 -0.25
N ALA A 113 20.78 -14.07 -1.40
CA ALA A 113 21.11 -14.64 -2.70
C ALA A 113 22.59 -15.07 -2.80
N SER A 114 23.49 -14.23 -2.30
CA SER A 114 24.94 -14.54 -2.30
C SER A 114 25.31 -15.64 -1.30
N ALA A 115 24.58 -15.77 -0.20
CA ALA A 115 24.81 -16.75 0.86
C ALA A 115 24.09 -18.08 0.65
N GLY A 116 23.11 -18.15 -0.26
CA GLY A 116 22.19 -19.29 -0.38
C GLY A 116 21.21 -19.41 0.78
N GLU A 117 20.85 -18.29 1.40
CA GLU A 117 19.96 -18.18 2.59
C GLU A 117 18.72 -17.34 2.27
N LEU A 118 18.07 -17.64 1.15
CA LEU A 118 16.80 -17.02 0.76
C LEU A 118 15.60 -17.78 1.37
N PRO A 119 14.44 -17.13 1.53
CA PRO A 119 13.18 -17.81 1.86
C PRO A 119 12.69 -18.63 0.67
N ASP A 120 11.52 -19.27 0.77
CA ASP A 120 10.89 -19.97 -0.36
C ASP A 120 10.00 -19.02 -1.18
N ILE A 121 9.42 -18.00 -0.52
CA ILE A 121 8.58 -16.97 -1.13
C ILE A 121 9.06 -15.59 -0.68
N VAL A 122 9.02 -14.64 -1.58
CA VAL A 122 9.13 -13.23 -1.25
C VAL A 122 7.89 -12.46 -1.72
N ILE A 123 7.47 -11.47 -0.94
CA ILE A 123 6.49 -10.47 -1.31
C ILE A 123 7.28 -9.17 -1.52
N LEU A 124 7.27 -8.67 -2.76
CA LEU A 124 8.12 -7.54 -3.11
C LEU A 124 7.38 -6.53 -4.00
N ASP A 125 7.85 -5.28 -3.94
CA ASP A 125 7.32 -4.17 -4.75
C ASP A 125 7.50 -4.44 -6.25
N ASN A 126 6.50 -4.09 -7.03
CA ASN A 126 6.43 -4.32 -8.47
C ASN A 126 7.69 -3.89 -9.24
N PRO A 127 8.27 -2.69 -9.04
CA PRO A 127 9.38 -2.20 -9.84
C PRO A 127 10.68 -2.97 -9.61
N ASP A 128 10.84 -3.61 -8.46
CA ASP A 128 12.04 -4.36 -8.13
C ASP A 128 12.07 -5.77 -8.73
N HIS A 129 10.91 -6.29 -9.14
CA HIS A 129 10.73 -7.68 -9.54
C HIS A 129 11.64 -8.08 -10.72
N ALA A 130 11.69 -7.24 -11.76
CA ALA A 130 12.49 -7.51 -12.95
C ALA A 130 14.00 -7.66 -12.64
N SER A 131 14.52 -6.88 -11.68
CA SER A 131 15.91 -6.95 -11.25
C SER A 131 16.27 -8.34 -10.69
N TYR A 132 15.46 -8.84 -9.76
CA TYR A 132 15.71 -10.16 -9.15
C TYR A 132 15.42 -11.32 -10.10
N ALA A 133 14.43 -11.18 -11.01
CA ALA A 133 14.19 -12.14 -12.07
C ALA A 133 15.41 -12.25 -13.01
N ALA A 134 16.00 -11.11 -13.42
CA ALA A 134 17.20 -11.06 -14.25
C ALA A 134 18.43 -11.67 -13.56
N MET A 135 18.51 -11.59 -12.24
CA MET A 135 19.55 -12.25 -11.43
C MET A 135 19.35 -13.77 -11.34
N GLY A 136 18.23 -14.32 -11.85
CA GLY A 136 17.92 -15.76 -11.78
C GLY A 136 17.52 -16.24 -10.38
N ILE A 137 17.09 -15.35 -9.49
CA ILE A 137 16.69 -15.68 -8.12
C ILE A 137 15.30 -16.30 -8.09
N PHE A 138 14.40 -15.92 -9.02
CA PHE A 138 13.02 -16.38 -9.05
C PHE A 138 12.81 -17.56 -9.98
N ALA A 139 11.95 -18.48 -9.59
CA ALA A 139 11.51 -19.60 -10.41
C ALA A 139 10.64 -19.11 -11.58
N ASP A 140 10.81 -19.73 -12.76
CA ASP A 140 9.90 -19.57 -13.88
C ASP A 140 8.59 -20.33 -13.57
N ILE A 141 7.51 -19.58 -13.39
CA ILE A 141 6.20 -20.13 -13.04
C ILE A 141 5.16 -19.97 -14.15
N THR A 142 5.61 -19.72 -15.39
CA THR A 142 4.77 -19.47 -16.56
C THR A 142 3.65 -20.51 -16.73
N ASP A 143 3.97 -21.79 -16.59
CA ASP A 143 3.02 -22.89 -16.75
C ASP A 143 2.31 -23.29 -15.44
N ARG A 144 2.49 -22.52 -14.38
CA ARG A 144 2.00 -22.86 -13.03
C ARG A 144 0.79 -22.00 -12.61
N PHE A 145 0.62 -20.81 -13.23
CA PHE A 145 -0.45 -19.86 -12.92
C PHE A 145 -1.11 -19.34 -14.20
N ASP A 146 -2.43 -19.30 -14.19
CA ASP A 146 -3.22 -18.61 -15.22
C ASP A 146 -3.47 -17.16 -14.78
N VAL A 147 -2.83 -16.22 -15.45
CA VAL A 147 -2.97 -14.77 -15.21
C VAL A 147 -3.82 -14.07 -16.28
N SER A 148 -4.60 -14.82 -17.06
CA SER A 148 -5.40 -14.27 -18.17
C SER A 148 -6.47 -13.27 -17.72
N ASN A 149 -6.93 -13.37 -16.48
CA ASN A 149 -7.92 -12.47 -15.89
C ASN A 149 -7.27 -11.26 -15.19
N TYR A 150 -5.95 -11.23 -15.06
CA TYR A 150 -5.24 -10.18 -14.37
C TYR A 150 -5.05 -8.93 -15.24
N TYR A 151 -4.96 -7.77 -14.61
CA TYR A 151 -4.65 -6.54 -15.33
C TYR A 151 -3.25 -6.61 -15.98
N PRO A 152 -3.09 -6.09 -17.21
CA PRO A 152 -1.81 -6.17 -17.92
C PRO A 152 -0.64 -5.49 -17.21
N GLY A 153 -0.87 -4.36 -16.55
CA GLY A 153 0.18 -3.62 -15.83
C GLY A 153 0.86 -4.46 -14.74
N PRO A 154 0.10 -4.99 -13.78
CA PRO A 154 0.63 -5.90 -12.75
C PRO A 154 1.31 -7.14 -13.34
N VAL A 155 0.73 -7.79 -14.36
CA VAL A 155 1.36 -8.96 -15.01
C VAL A 155 2.70 -8.59 -15.65
N ASN A 156 2.78 -7.44 -16.32
CA ASN A 156 4.02 -6.97 -16.93
C ASN A 156 5.12 -6.72 -15.89
N SER A 157 4.78 -6.30 -14.66
CA SER A 157 5.75 -6.06 -13.60
C SER A 157 6.50 -7.34 -13.16
N CYS A 158 5.89 -8.51 -13.29
CA CYS A 158 6.50 -9.79 -12.93
C CYS A 158 6.83 -10.68 -14.14
N THR A 159 6.83 -10.10 -15.34
CA THR A 159 7.20 -10.78 -16.59
C THR A 159 8.53 -10.25 -17.12
N LEU A 160 9.45 -11.16 -17.41
CA LEU A 160 10.75 -10.84 -18.02
C LEU A 160 10.98 -11.80 -19.20
N ASP A 161 11.35 -11.26 -20.38
CA ASP A 161 11.61 -12.04 -21.59
C ASP A 161 10.48 -13.04 -21.97
N GLY A 162 9.23 -12.64 -21.71
CA GLY A 162 8.03 -13.41 -21.99
C GLY A 162 7.74 -14.55 -21.01
N LYS A 163 8.46 -14.63 -19.89
CA LYS A 163 8.29 -15.60 -18.83
C LYS A 163 7.75 -14.95 -17.56
N LEU A 164 6.88 -15.65 -16.86
CA LEU A 164 6.29 -15.21 -15.59
C LEU A 164 7.16 -15.66 -14.42
N TYR A 165 7.64 -14.70 -13.62
CA TYR A 165 8.50 -14.94 -12.46
C TYR A 165 7.81 -14.61 -11.13
N GLY A 166 6.54 -14.26 -11.16
CA GLY A 166 5.75 -13.97 -9.97
C GLY A 166 4.26 -13.92 -10.28
N VAL A 167 3.45 -13.89 -9.23
CA VAL A 167 2.00 -13.68 -9.34
C VAL A 167 1.68 -12.31 -8.77
N PRO A 168 1.05 -11.42 -9.54
CA PRO A 168 0.61 -10.14 -9.00
C PRO A 168 -0.38 -10.36 -7.86
N PHE A 169 -0.12 -9.74 -6.73
CA PHE A 169 -0.97 -9.88 -5.55
C PHE A 169 -2.07 -8.82 -5.52
N GLY A 170 -1.67 -7.55 -5.32
CA GLY A 170 -2.56 -6.41 -5.28
C GLY A 170 -1.92 -5.20 -5.92
N SER A 171 -2.78 -4.31 -6.39
CA SER A 171 -2.40 -3.03 -6.97
C SER A 171 -2.85 -1.90 -6.08
N ASN A 172 -2.14 -0.80 -6.13
CA ASN A 172 -2.47 0.44 -5.45
C ASN A 172 -2.02 1.64 -6.29
N ASP A 173 -2.46 2.80 -5.92
CA ASP A 173 -2.06 4.06 -6.51
C ASP A 173 -2.05 5.17 -5.46
N LEU A 174 -1.62 6.35 -5.86
CA LEU A 174 -1.47 7.51 -5.00
C LEU A 174 -2.56 8.53 -5.28
N VAL A 175 -3.05 9.17 -4.21
CA VAL A 175 -3.97 10.31 -4.29
C VAL A 175 -3.60 11.38 -3.26
N LEU A 176 -4.23 12.54 -3.36
CA LEU A 176 -4.18 13.58 -2.33
C LEU A 176 -5.16 13.26 -1.21
N PHE A 177 -4.68 13.11 0.02
CA PHE A 177 -5.48 13.12 1.24
C PHE A 177 -5.54 14.55 1.79
N TYR A 178 -6.68 14.96 2.29
CA TYR A 178 -6.84 16.29 2.88
C TYR A 178 -7.71 16.28 4.13
N ASN A 179 -7.38 17.16 5.07
CA ASN A 179 -8.17 17.41 6.27
C ASN A 179 -9.24 18.45 5.96
N GLU A 180 -10.52 18.04 5.99
CA GLU A 180 -11.66 18.89 5.62
C GLU A 180 -11.80 20.12 6.52
N ASP A 181 -11.59 19.94 7.84
CA ASP A 181 -11.72 21.05 8.80
C ASP A 181 -10.60 22.07 8.60
N MET A 182 -9.36 21.66 8.33
CA MET A 182 -8.23 22.58 8.09
C MET A 182 -8.41 23.38 6.79
N LEU A 183 -8.86 22.74 5.70
CA LEU A 183 -9.16 23.45 4.46
C LEU A 183 -10.31 24.45 4.66
N ALA A 184 -11.38 24.03 5.34
CA ALA A 184 -12.53 24.91 5.63
C ALA A 184 -12.11 26.09 6.51
N GLU A 185 -11.29 25.91 7.55
CA GLU A 185 -10.78 26.99 8.40
C GLU A 185 -9.95 28.00 7.60
N ALA A 186 -9.15 27.50 6.63
CA ALA A 186 -8.37 28.35 5.73
C ALA A 186 -9.21 29.00 4.61
N GLY A 187 -10.49 28.62 4.48
CA GLY A 187 -11.37 29.08 3.40
C GLY A 187 -10.93 28.61 2.02
N CYS A 188 -10.37 27.40 1.95
CA CYS A 188 -9.81 26.81 0.74
C CYS A 188 -10.70 25.68 0.23
N GLU A 189 -10.78 25.57 -1.10
CA GLU A 189 -11.28 24.38 -1.80
C GLU A 189 -10.16 23.36 -1.99
N VAL A 190 -10.52 22.12 -2.33
CA VAL A 190 -9.56 21.06 -2.64
C VAL A 190 -8.78 21.42 -3.91
N PRO A 191 -7.43 21.47 -3.87
CA PRO A 191 -6.62 21.87 -5.01
C PRO A 191 -6.64 20.84 -6.15
N LYS A 192 -6.66 21.33 -7.40
CA LYS A 192 -6.66 20.52 -8.64
C LYS A 192 -5.44 20.71 -9.50
N THR A 193 -4.72 21.80 -9.27
CA THR A 193 -3.49 22.14 -10.01
C THR A 193 -2.34 22.41 -9.06
N TRP A 194 -1.11 22.39 -9.56
CA TRP A 194 0.07 22.68 -8.75
C TRP A 194 0.02 24.07 -8.13
N ASP A 195 -0.42 25.08 -8.89
CA ASP A 195 -0.56 26.45 -8.38
C ASP A 195 -1.58 26.53 -7.23
N GLU A 196 -2.70 25.82 -7.38
CA GLU A 196 -3.71 25.71 -6.32
C GLU A 196 -3.18 24.97 -5.10
N LEU A 197 -2.41 23.86 -5.29
CA LEU A 197 -1.79 23.13 -4.18
C LEU A 197 -0.82 24.01 -3.40
N LEU A 198 0.05 24.76 -4.08
CA LEU A 198 0.97 25.69 -3.44
C LEU A 198 0.24 26.78 -2.66
N ASP A 199 -0.84 27.34 -3.22
CA ASP A 199 -1.65 28.37 -2.56
C ASP A 199 -2.37 27.81 -1.31
N VAL A 200 -3.04 26.65 -1.44
CA VAL A 200 -3.74 25.99 -0.32
C VAL A 200 -2.75 25.55 0.76
N ALA A 201 -1.63 24.92 0.38
CA ALA A 201 -0.60 24.51 1.31
C ALA A 201 -0.02 25.70 2.09
N THR A 202 0.24 26.82 1.41
CA THR A 202 0.71 28.04 2.07
C THR A 202 -0.33 28.60 3.04
N LYS A 203 -1.60 28.62 2.69
CA LYS A 203 -2.69 29.15 3.53
C LYS A 203 -3.01 28.29 4.74
N THR A 204 -2.84 26.97 4.61
CA THR A 204 -3.07 26.01 5.71
C THR A 204 -1.87 25.86 6.65
N THR A 205 -0.67 26.31 6.22
CA THR A 205 0.52 26.32 7.06
C THR A 205 0.37 27.32 8.20
N LYS A 206 0.41 26.85 9.47
CA LYS A 206 0.22 27.68 10.64
C LYS A 206 0.88 27.09 11.89
N GLY A 207 1.81 27.82 12.50
CA GLY A 207 2.50 27.34 13.70
C GLY A 207 3.36 26.11 13.42
N ASN A 208 2.98 24.96 13.98
CA ASN A 208 3.64 23.67 13.75
C ASN A 208 2.94 22.80 12.69
N VAL A 209 1.89 23.32 12.06
CA VAL A 209 1.17 22.62 11.00
C VAL A 209 1.76 23.00 9.65
N TYR A 210 2.13 22.02 8.86
CA TYR A 210 2.52 22.19 7.48
C TYR A 210 1.31 21.98 6.56
N GLY A 211 1.25 22.69 5.45
CA GLY A 211 0.13 22.61 4.53
C GLY A 211 0.14 21.33 3.70
N PHE A 212 1.33 20.80 3.38
CA PHE A 212 1.47 19.64 2.54
C PHE A 212 2.77 18.88 2.82
N ALA A 213 2.73 17.56 2.70
CA ALA A 213 3.92 16.71 2.62
C ALA A 213 3.63 15.41 1.85
N HIS A 214 4.70 14.75 1.47
CA HIS A 214 4.73 13.34 1.06
C HIS A 214 6.01 12.69 1.60
N CYS A 215 6.14 11.38 1.48
CA CYS A 215 7.40 10.69 1.78
C CYS A 215 8.48 11.18 0.83
N ALA A 216 9.56 11.74 1.36
CA ALA A 216 10.70 12.24 0.60
C ALA A 216 12.02 11.53 0.95
N LEU A 217 11.95 10.28 1.44
CA LEU A 217 13.12 9.44 1.68
C LEU A 217 13.95 9.26 0.40
N GLN A 218 15.25 9.15 0.58
CA GLN A 218 16.15 8.75 -0.52
C GLN A 218 16.07 7.24 -0.73
N ASN A 219 14.95 6.77 -1.26
CA ASN A 219 14.69 5.37 -1.59
C ASN A 219 13.48 5.29 -2.53
N GLU A 220 13.00 4.06 -2.80
CA GLU A 220 11.86 3.78 -3.66
C GLU A 220 10.55 4.41 -3.18
N GLU A 221 10.29 4.52 -1.85
CA GLU A 221 9.10 5.19 -1.33
C GLU A 221 9.05 6.67 -1.74
N GLY A 222 10.19 7.37 -1.59
CA GLY A 222 10.28 8.77 -1.99
C GLY A 222 10.15 8.93 -3.51
N THR A 223 10.81 8.09 -4.30
CA THR A 223 10.69 8.08 -5.76
C THR A 223 9.24 7.88 -6.19
N PHE A 224 8.53 6.94 -5.58
CA PHE A 224 7.12 6.66 -5.86
C PHE A 224 6.23 7.90 -5.62
N ASN A 225 6.47 8.63 -4.53
CA ASN A 225 5.71 9.84 -4.20
C ASN A 225 6.08 11.04 -5.07
N PHE A 226 7.31 11.12 -5.59
CA PHE A 226 7.79 12.23 -6.42
C PHE A 226 7.38 12.11 -7.89
N LEU A 227 7.41 10.90 -8.46
CA LEU A 227 7.21 10.69 -9.91
C LEU A 227 5.86 11.20 -10.47
N PRO A 228 4.73 11.22 -9.75
CA PRO A 228 3.51 11.86 -10.23
C PRO A 228 3.71 13.29 -10.71
N TRP A 229 4.62 14.06 -10.08
CA TRP A 229 4.96 15.41 -10.55
C TRP A 229 5.61 15.38 -11.92
N VAL A 230 6.57 14.48 -12.16
CA VAL A 230 7.25 14.33 -13.45
C VAL A 230 6.24 13.92 -14.54
N TRP A 231 5.44 12.88 -14.29
CA TRP A 231 4.45 12.39 -15.26
C TRP A 231 3.36 13.41 -15.56
N SER A 232 2.99 14.23 -14.58
CA SER A 232 2.01 15.30 -14.77
C SER A 232 2.46 16.37 -15.76
N THR A 233 3.77 16.54 -15.97
CA THR A 233 4.33 17.41 -17.02
C THR A 233 4.34 16.78 -18.41
N GLY A 234 3.96 15.48 -18.52
CA GLY A 234 3.99 14.71 -19.76
C GLY A 234 5.35 14.07 -20.06
N GLN A 235 6.26 14.02 -19.08
CA GLN A 235 7.57 13.36 -19.20
C GLN A 235 7.53 11.94 -18.64
N THR A 236 8.52 11.15 -19.00
CA THR A 236 8.72 9.80 -18.45
C THR A 236 9.65 9.82 -17.22
N SER A 237 9.69 8.72 -16.46
CA SER A 237 10.60 8.55 -15.32
C SER A 237 12.09 8.67 -15.69
N TYR A 238 12.42 8.55 -16.96
CA TYR A 238 13.80 8.55 -17.46
C TYR A 238 14.27 9.91 -18.01
N GLU A 239 13.43 10.95 -17.92
CA GLU A 239 13.64 12.27 -18.52
C GLU A 239 13.67 13.38 -17.46
N ILE A 240 14.44 13.13 -16.39
CA ILE A 240 14.51 14.05 -15.24
C ILE A 240 15.15 15.40 -15.59
N ASN A 241 16.10 15.44 -16.53
CA ASN A 241 16.71 16.69 -17.03
C ASN A 241 15.97 17.31 -18.22
N SER A 242 14.71 16.94 -18.45
CA SER A 242 13.83 17.65 -19.38
C SER A 242 13.28 18.93 -18.76
N GLU A 243 12.67 19.80 -19.58
CA GLU A 243 11.94 20.97 -19.08
C GLU A 243 10.89 20.57 -18.01
N GLY A 244 10.17 19.47 -18.23
CA GLY A 244 9.15 18.98 -17.32
C GLY A 244 9.74 18.38 -16.04
N GLY A 245 10.82 17.61 -16.13
CA GLY A 245 11.48 17.05 -14.95
C GLY A 245 12.09 18.13 -14.05
N ILE A 246 12.76 19.13 -14.65
CA ILE A 246 13.25 20.30 -13.92
C ILE A 246 12.09 21.05 -13.25
N LYS A 247 10.98 21.27 -13.99
CA LYS A 247 9.77 21.92 -13.46
C LYS A 247 9.17 21.17 -12.25
N ALA A 248 9.20 19.84 -12.25
CA ALA A 248 8.76 19.04 -11.11
C ALA A 248 9.63 19.29 -9.87
N LEU A 249 10.95 19.34 -10.02
CA LEU A 249 11.88 19.68 -8.94
C LEU A 249 11.74 21.16 -8.48
N GLU A 250 11.45 22.08 -9.39
CA GLU A 250 11.15 23.48 -9.07
C GLU A 250 9.85 23.62 -8.27
N PHE A 251 8.85 22.79 -8.57
CA PHE A 251 7.60 22.74 -7.82
C PHE A 251 7.83 22.26 -6.37
N GLU A 252 8.57 21.16 -6.18
CA GLU A 252 9.00 20.73 -4.84
C GLU A 252 9.70 21.84 -4.07
N LYS A 253 10.67 22.48 -4.72
CA LYS A 253 11.38 23.60 -4.12
C LYS A 253 10.45 24.74 -3.75
N SER A 254 9.44 25.05 -4.54
CA SER A 254 8.49 26.14 -4.26
C SER A 254 7.67 25.90 -2.98
N LEU A 255 7.27 24.64 -2.73
CA LEU A 255 6.58 24.22 -1.51
C LEU A 255 7.49 24.37 -0.27
N VAL A 256 8.77 23.99 -0.40
CA VAL A 256 9.77 24.16 0.65
C VAL A 256 10.06 25.64 0.91
N ASP A 257 10.27 26.44 -0.12
CA ASP A 257 10.57 27.85 0.00
C ASP A 257 9.40 28.67 0.60
N ALA A 258 8.17 28.25 0.34
CA ALA A 258 6.96 28.78 0.97
C ALA A 258 6.82 28.37 2.45
N GLY A 259 7.66 27.46 2.95
CA GLY A 259 7.55 26.90 4.29
C GLY A 259 6.35 25.96 4.46
N ALA A 260 5.72 25.57 3.37
CA ALA A 260 4.53 24.73 3.35
C ALA A 260 4.84 23.23 3.38
N PHE A 261 6.06 22.85 3.01
CA PHE A 261 6.58 21.49 3.02
C PHE A 261 7.73 21.35 4.04
N PRO A 262 7.67 20.37 4.97
CA PRO A 262 8.72 20.20 5.99
C PRO A 262 9.97 19.54 5.39
N LYS A 263 11.15 20.12 5.62
CA LYS A 263 12.42 19.52 5.18
C LYS A 263 12.69 18.17 5.84
N GLU A 264 12.12 17.94 7.02
CA GLU A 264 12.20 16.69 7.77
C GLU A 264 11.56 15.51 7.04
N ALA A 265 10.71 15.74 6.05
CA ALA A 265 10.09 14.71 5.22
C ALA A 265 11.10 13.81 4.47
N ILE A 266 12.34 14.25 4.31
CA ILE A 266 13.46 13.43 3.83
C ILE A 266 13.81 12.26 4.76
N ASN A 267 13.26 12.23 5.98
CA ASN A 267 13.44 11.16 6.97
C ASN A 267 12.11 10.44 7.28
N TRP A 268 11.01 10.77 6.60
CA TRP A 268 9.69 10.20 6.86
C TRP A 268 9.36 9.10 5.87
N THR A 269 8.97 7.94 6.38
CA THR A 269 8.30 6.91 5.59
C THR A 269 6.90 7.37 5.17
N GLN A 270 6.24 6.64 4.30
CA GLN A 270 4.82 6.87 3.99
C GLN A 270 3.95 6.71 5.25
N GLY A 271 4.31 5.79 6.15
CA GLY A 271 3.67 5.62 7.46
C GLY A 271 3.91 6.82 8.38
N ASP A 272 5.13 7.36 8.44
CA ASP A 272 5.43 8.58 9.21
C ASP A 272 4.63 9.77 8.67
N THR A 273 4.53 9.92 7.35
CA THR A 273 3.74 10.99 6.72
C THR A 273 2.26 10.87 7.11
N MET A 274 1.68 9.66 7.09
CA MET A 274 0.33 9.39 7.57
C MET A 274 0.20 9.74 9.05
N ASN A 275 1.17 9.37 9.90
CA ASN A 275 1.16 9.69 11.33
C ASN A 275 1.17 11.21 11.58
N GLN A 276 1.90 12.00 10.79
CA GLN A 276 1.84 13.46 10.87
C GLN A 276 0.45 13.99 10.49
N PHE A 277 -0.16 13.44 9.47
CA PHE A 277 -1.49 13.84 9.01
C PHE A 277 -2.57 13.55 10.07
N ILE A 278 -2.64 12.32 10.59
CA ILE A 278 -3.65 11.95 11.61
C ILE A 278 -3.42 12.65 12.96
N SER A 279 -2.18 13.07 13.24
CA SER A 279 -1.84 13.88 14.42
C SER A 279 -2.19 15.37 14.27
N GLY A 280 -2.71 15.79 13.10
CA GLY A 280 -3.05 17.18 12.83
C GLY A 280 -1.85 18.09 12.57
N ASN A 281 -0.69 17.54 12.22
CA ASN A 281 0.51 18.30 11.86
C ASN A 281 0.63 18.57 10.36
N LEU A 282 -0.24 17.94 9.54
CA LEU A 282 -0.34 18.15 8.10
C LEU A 282 -1.80 18.42 7.71
N ALA A 283 -2.02 19.40 6.83
CA ALA A 283 -3.33 19.64 6.23
C ALA A 283 -3.62 18.72 5.04
N MET A 284 -2.59 18.39 4.26
CA MET A 284 -2.68 17.54 3.07
C MET A 284 -1.45 16.63 2.95
N MET A 285 -1.65 15.43 2.38
CA MET A 285 -0.55 14.53 2.04
C MET A 285 -0.83 13.77 0.76
N ILE A 286 0.22 13.34 0.04
CA ILE A 286 0.12 12.26 -0.94
C ILE A 286 0.41 10.95 -0.23
N ASN A 287 -0.48 9.99 -0.39
CA ASN A 287 -0.33 8.63 0.12
C ASN A 287 -1.24 7.67 -0.66
N GLY A 288 -1.27 6.39 -0.30
CA GLY A 288 -2.02 5.38 -1.02
C GLY A 288 -3.09 4.67 -0.21
N THR A 289 -3.76 3.71 -0.88
CA THR A 289 -4.90 2.96 -0.35
C THR A 289 -4.59 2.22 0.94
N TRP A 290 -3.36 1.77 1.14
CA TRP A 290 -2.89 1.00 2.31
C TRP A 290 -3.00 1.76 3.64
N GLN A 291 -3.17 3.08 3.61
CA GLN A 291 -3.35 3.88 4.83
C GLN A 291 -4.81 3.92 5.31
N ILE A 292 -5.76 3.68 4.40
CA ILE A 292 -7.19 3.86 4.67
C ILE A 292 -7.70 2.99 5.83
N PRO A 293 -7.40 1.67 5.87
CA PRO A 293 -7.87 0.82 6.97
C PRO A 293 -7.38 1.34 8.33
N THR A 294 -6.09 1.66 8.44
CA THR A 294 -5.48 2.19 9.66
C THR A 294 -6.11 3.53 10.06
N MET A 295 -6.24 4.47 9.13
CA MET A 295 -6.84 5.78 9.42
C MET A 295 -8.29 5.65 9.90
N ARG A 296 -9.08 4.78 9.28
CA ARG A 296 -10.48 4.54 9.70
C ARG A 296 -10.58 3.91 11.09
N GLN A 297 -9.61 3.09 11.48
CA GLN A 297 -9.55 2.44 12.79
C GLN A 297 -9.03 3.38 13.88
N GLU A 298 -7.94 4.09 13.63
CA GLU A 298 -7.24 4.88 14.66
C GLU A 298 -7.87 6.26 14.89
N VAL A 299 -8.38 6.89 13.84
CA VAL A 299 -8.95 8.25 13.91
C VAL A 299 -10.35 8.35 13.29
N PRO A 300 -11.34 7.58 13.79
CA PRO A 300 -12.67 7.50 13.21
C PRO A 300 -13.42 8.84 13.20
N ASP A 301 -13.04 9.79 14.06
CA ASP A 301 -13.65 11.12 14.18
C ASP A 301 -12.96 12.20 13.34
N LEU A 302 -11.79 11.89 12.75
CA LEU A 302 -11.08 12.82 11.88
C LEU A 302 -11.86 13.01 10.57
N LYS A 303 -12.17 14.24 10.23
CA LYS A 303 -12.81 14.57 8.95
C LYS A 303 -11.73 14.70 7.89
N TRP A 304 -11.59 13.66 7.10
CA TRP A 304 -10.68 13.61 5.98
C TRP A 304 -11.35 13.03 4.74
N ASN A 305 -10.81 13.36 3.60
CA ASN A 305 -11.25 12.81 2.33
C ASN A 305 -10.07 12.75 1.37
N VAL A 306 -10.30 12.24 0.17
CA VAL A 306 -9.29 12.11 -0.88
C VAL A 306 -9.73 12.79 -2.17
N ALA A 307 -8.75 13.16 -2.98
CA ALA A 307 -8.94 13.73 -4.31
C ALA A 307 -7.81 13.26 -5.24
N PRO A 308 -7.99 13.34 -6.57
CA PRO A 308 -6.89 13.17 -7.51
C PRO A 308 -5.68 14.04 -7.17
N ILE A 309 -4.48 13.55 -7.50
CA ILE A 309 -3.25 14.37 -7.34
C ILE A 309 -3.38 15.63 -8.19
N PRO A 310 -3.11 16.82 -7.62
CA PRO A 310 -3.13 18.07 -8.40
C PRO A 310 -2.17 18.01 -9.60
N GLN A 311 -2.66 18.42 -10.77
CA GLN A 311 -1.96 18.25 -12.03
C GLN A 311 -1.24 19.52 -12.52
N ASP A 312 -0.24 19.35 -13.37
CA ASP A 312 0.30 20.42 -14.25
C ASP A 312 -0.43 20.41 -15.60
N LYS A 313 0.04 19.58 -16.55
CA LYS A 313 -0.55 19.47 -17.90
C LYS A 313 -1.56 18.35 -18.02
N GLN A 314 -1.39 17.30 -17.25
CA GLN A 314 -2.21 16.11 -17.28
C GLN A 314 -2.31 15.44 -15.92
N GLN A 315 -3.39 14.68 -15.72
CA GLN A 315 -3.56 13.83 -14.56
C GLN A 315 -2.48 12.75 -14.55
N ALA A 316 -1.92 12.48 -13.36
CA ALA A 316 -0.94 11.42 -13.20
C ALA A 316 -0.91 10.92 -11.76
N SER A 317 -0.79 9.61 -11.62
CA SER A 317 -0.53 8.91 -10.37
C SER A 317 0.55 7.85 -10.56
N GLY A 318 1.04 7.27 -9.46
CA GLY A 318 1.94 6.13 -9.47
C GLY A 318 1.17 4.82 -9.38
N LEU A 319 1.44 3.87 -10.27
CA LEU A 319 1.01 2.49 -10.10
C LEU A 319 1.96 1.78 -9.15
N GLY A 320 1.43 1.30 -8.05
CA GLY A 320 2.11 0.45 -7.09
C GLY A 320 1.45 -0.92 -6.96
N GLY A 321 1.96 -1.68 -6.03
CA GLY A 321 1.48 -3.02 -5.70
C GLY A 321 2.62 -4.01 -5.55
N GLU A 322 2.28 -5.19 -5.08
CA GLU A 322 3.24 -6.25 -4.79
C GLU A 322 2.98 -7.49 -5.62
N ASN A 323 4.08 -8.21 -5.82
CA ASN A 323 4.08 -9.53 -6.42
C ASN A 323 4.55 -10.57 -5.40
N TYR A 324 3.95 -11.75 -5.44
CA TYR A 324 4.54 -12.96 -4.89
C TYR A 324 5.57 -13.49 -5.87
N ALA A 325 6.76 -13.82 -5.39
CA ALA A 325 7.75 -14.58 -6.18
C ALA A 325 8.20 -15.83 -5.43
N VAL A 326 8.34 -16.92 -6.15
CA VAL A 326 8.90 -18.18 -5.67
C VAL A 326 10.40 -18.16 -5.91
N ILE A 327 11.18 -18.49 -4.90
CA ILE A 327 12.65 -18.57 -5.02
C ILE A 327 13.04 -19.86 -5.73
N ALA A 328 13.87 -19.75 -6.77
CA ALA A 328 14.36 -20.87 -7.55
C ALA A 328 15.21 -21.83 -6.72
N GLY A 329 14.95 -23.14 -6.84
CA GLY A 329 15.71 -24.18 -6.16
C GLY A 329 15.37 -24.38 -4.68
N GLY A 330 14.36 -23.63 -4.15
CA GLY A 330 13.78 -23.85 -2.83
C GLY A 330 12.70 -24.93 -2.85
N ASN A 331 11.76 -24.85 -1.90
CA ASN A 331 10.59 -25.76 -1.84
C ASN A 331 9.47 -25.27 -2.79
N GLU A 332 9.77 -25.23 -4.10
CA GLU A 332 8.91 -24.61 -5.12
C GLU A 332 7.49 -25.19 -5.14
N GLU A 333 7.32 -26.53 -5.04
CA GLU A 333 6.00 -27.16 -5.10
C GLU A 333 5.12 -26.75 -3.91
N ALA A 334 5.69 -26.71 -2.71
CA ALA A 334 4.96 -26.26 -1.52
C ALA A 334 4.70 -24.74 -1.55
N ALA A 335 5.65 -23.95 -2.04
CA ALA A 335 5.47 -22.51 -2.23
C ALA A 335 4.33 -22.21 -3.23
N ILE A 336 4.30 -22.89 -4.38
CA ILE A 336 3.25 -22.76 -5.37
C ILE A 336 1.88 -23.19 -4.81
N ALA A 337 1.83 -24.25 -4.01
CA ALA A 337 0.60 -24.69 -3.37
C ALA A 337 0.02 -23.61 -2.43
N PHE A 338 0.89 -22.97 -1.63
CA PHE A 338 0.47 -21.84 -0.81
C PHE A 338 0.04 -20.63 -1.66
N LEU A 339 0.77 -20.27 -2.71
CA LEU A 339 0.40 -19.14 -3.56
C LEU A 339 -0.95 -19.36 -4.27
N LYS A 340 -1.28 -20.57 -4.70
CA LYS A 340 -2.60 -20.88 -5.26
C LYS A 340 -3.71 -20.69 -4.23
N TYR A 341 -3.47 -21.02 -2.97
CA TYR A 341 -4.39 -20.71 -1.89
C TYR A 341 -4.48 -19.20 -1.63
N ALA A 342 -3.34 -18.52 -1.50
CA ALA A 342 -3.29 -17.10 -1.21
C ALA A 342 -3.93 -16.22 -2.31
N THR A 343 -3.90 -16.68 -3.56
CA THR A 343 -4.51 -16.01 -4.72
C THR A 343 -5.90 -16.55 -5.10
N SER A 344 -6.45 -17.53 -4.34
CA SER A 344 -7.84 -17.95 -4.49
C SER A 344 -8.77 -16.79 -4.17
N LYS A 345 -9.97 -16.81 -4.76
CA LYS A 345 -10.89 -15.66 -4.71
C LYS A 345 -11.18 -15.19 -3.28
N ASP A 346 -11.56 -16.10 -2.39
CA ASP A 346 -11.97 -15.72 -1.03
C ASP A 346 -10.80 -15.24 -0.19
N THR A 347 -9.64 -15.91 -0.29
CA THR A 347 -8.41 -15.50 0.40
C THR A 347 -7.89 -14.17 -0.13
N CYS A 348 -7.91 -13.98 -1.46
CA CYS A 348 -7.52 -12.72 -2.08
C CYS A 348 -8.43 -11.58 -1.63
N LEU A 349 -9.76 -11.75 -1.65
CA LEU A 349 -10.70 -10.73 -1.18
C LEU A 349 -10.45 -10.38 0.30
N TYR A 350 -10.27 -11.39 1.16
CA TYR A 350 -9.94 -11.14 2.56
C TYR A 350 -8.70 -10.26 2.71
N MET A 351 -7.62 -10.61 2.01
CA MET A 351 -6.37 -9.84 2.05
C MET A 351 -6.58 -8.42 1.53
N MET A 352 -7.20 -8.26 0.36
CA MET A 352 -7.41 -6.94 -0.25
C MET A 352 -8.24 -6.02 0.64
N ASP A 353 -9.32 -6.52 1.22
CA ASP A 353 -10.19 -5.72 2.12
C ASP A 353 -9.46 -5.25 3.37
N HIS A 354 -8.59 -6.12 3.96
CA HIS A 354 -7.83 -5.77 5.15
C HIS A 354 -6.63 -4.86 4.87
N MET A 355 -6.05 -4.98 3.67
CA MET A 355 -4.90 -4.18 3.26
C MET A 355 -5.27 -2.88 2.55
N GLY A 356 -6.54 -2.75 2.12
CA GLY A 356 -6.98 -1.61 1.33
C GLY A 356 -6.44 -1.63 -0.11
N TYR A 357 -6.06 -2.80 -0.64
CA TYR A 357 -5.53 -2.94 -1.99
C TYR A 357 -6.63 -3.29 -2.99
N ILE A 358 -6.38 -2.97 -4.25
CA ILE A 358 -7.21 -3.38 -5.38
C ILE A 358 -6.63 -4.70 -5.90
N SER A 359 -7.47 -5.73 -6.04
CA SER A 359 -7.01 -7.00 -6.60
C SER A 359 -6.41 -6.82 -7.99
N SER A 360 -5.28 -7.47 -8.25
CA SER A 360 -4.71 -7.53 -9.60
C SER A 360 -5.52 -8.42 -10.56
N ASP A 361 -6.36 -9.32 -10.03
CA ASP A 361 -7.36 -10.06 -10.81
C ASP A 361 -8.60 -9.19 -11.06
N SER A 362 -8.85 -8.84 -12.32
CA SER A 362 -9.96 -7.98 -12.75
C SER A 362 -11.34 -8.55 -12.42
N THR A 363 -11.46 -9.87 -12.29
CA THR A 363 -12.74 -10.53 -11.95
C THR A 363 -13.08 -10.37 -10.47
N ILE A 364 -12.08 -10.19 -9.61
CA ILE A 364 -12.22 -9.90 -8.18
C ILE A 364 -12.37 -8.38 -7.99
N ALA A 365 -11.48 -7.59 -8.57
CA ALA A 365 -11.44 -6.13 -8.41
C ALA A 365 -12.78 -5.42 -8.70
N LYS A 366 -13.51 -5.88 -9.72
CA LYS A 366 -14.82 -5.31 -10.12
C LYS A 366 -15.88 -5.35 -9.02
N ASP A 367 -15.71 -6.22 -8.02
CA ASP A 367 -16.67 -6.41 -6.94
C ASP A 367 -16.23 -5.74 -5.63
N GLN A 368 -14.97 -5.27 -5.56
CA GLN A 368 -14.41 -4.60 -4.39
C GLN A 368 -14.96 -3.17 -4.22
N PHE A 369 -14.99 -2.70 -2.97
CA PHE A 369 -15.23 -1.33 -2.54
C PHE A 369 -16.50 -0.65 -3.13
N LYS A 370 -17.50 -1.43 -3.56
CA LYS A 370 -18.75 -0.89 -4.11
C LYS A 370 -19.44 0.05 -3.12
N GLY A 371 -19.64 1.29 -3.55
CA GLY A 371 -20.31 2.32 -2.73
C GLY A 371 -19.41 3.03 -1.72
N ASP A 372 -18.12 2.74 -1.70
CA ASP A 372 -17.14 3.48 -0.91
C ASP A 372 -16.56 4.64 -1.73
N ALA A 373 -16.99 5.87 -1.41
CA ALA A 373 -16.61 7.06 -2.17
C ALA A 373 -15.11 7.37 -2.12
N VAL A 374 -14.42 6.99 -1.04
CA VAL A 374 -12.98 7.18 -0.88
C VAL A 374 -12.23 6.26 -1.84
N TYR A 375 -12.54 4.96 -1.82
CA TYR A 375 -11.91 4.01 -2.74
C TYR A 375 -12.28 4.25 -4.20
N GLN A 376 -13.46 4.84 -4.48
CA GLN A 376 -13.83 5.16 -5.85
C GLN A 376 -12.87 6.17 -6.49
N VAL A 377 -12.31 7.11 -5.72
CA VAL A 377 -11.30 8.06 -6.24
C VAL A 377 -10.05 7.31 -6.71
N PHE A 378 -9.57 6.33 -5.95
CA PHE A 378 -8.43 5.50 -6.35
C PHE A 378 -8.73 4.65 -7.59
N VAL A 379 -9.91 4.02 -7.64
CA VAL A 379 -10.35 3.25 -8.82
C VAL A 379 -10.39 4.13 -10.07
N ASP A 380 -10.87 5.37 -9.94
CA ASP A 380 -10.91 6.33 -11.04
C ASP A 380 -9.50 6.83 -11.41
N GLU A 381 -8.59 6.94 -10.43
CA GLU A 381 -7.22 7.41 -10.61
C GLU A 381 -6.32 6.35 -11.27
N MET A 382 -6.63 5.04 -11.10
CA MET A 382 -5.89 3.94 -11.71
C MET A 382 -5.70 4.09 -13.22
N GLN A 383 -6.61 4.74 -13.94
CA GLN A 383 -6.46 4.99 -15.38
C GLN A 383 -5.33 5.95 -15.73
N TYR A 384 -4.85 6.73 -14.74
CA TYR A 384 -3.74 7.70 -14.86
C TYR A 384 -2.48 7.22 -14.14
N ALA A 385 -2.53 6.04 -13.53
CA ALA A 385 -1.42 5.47 -12.81
C ALA A 385 -0.32 4.97 -13.76
N ASN A 386 0.89 5.45 -13.55
CA ASN A 386 2.07 5.11 -14.34
C ASN A 386 2.93 4.08 -13.59
N ALA A 387 3.32 3.02 -14.29
CA ALA A 387 4.21 2.02 -13.74
C ALA A 387 5.64 2.56 -13.59
N ARG A 388 6.29 2.17 -12.50
CA ARG A 388 7.73 2.32 -12.27
C ARG A 388 8.45 1.10 -12.88
N GLY A 389 9.60 1.27 -13.46
CA GLY A 389 10.28 0.18 -14.17
C GLY A 389 9.60 -0.13 -15.54
N PRO A 390 9.62 -1.34 -16.07
CA PRO A 390 10.13 -2.61 -15.50
C PRO A 390 11.59 -2.95 -15.87
N LEU A 391 12.48 -2.00 -15.96
CA LEU A 391 13.89 -2.28 -16.27
C LEU A 391 14.57 -2.98 -15.07
N PRO A 392 15.44 -3.98 -15.30
CA PRO A 392 16.22 -4.59 -14.23
C PRO A 392 17.06 -3.59 -13.43
N GLU A 393 17.45 -2.50 -14.07
CA GLU A 393 18.26 -1.42 -13.50
C GLU A 393 17.42 -0.38 -12.72
N TRP A 394 16.12 -0.59 -12.59
CA TRP A 394 15.22 0.36 -11.91
C TRP A 394 15.67 0.76 -10.50
N PRO A 395 16.19 -0.14 -9.64
CA PRO A 395 16.65 0.26 -8.31
C PRO A 395 17.71 1.38 -8.34
N ASP A 396 18.67 1.30 -9.25
CA ASP A 396 19.72 2.32 -9.39
C ASP A 396 19.19 3.63 -9.99
N ILE A 397 18.20 3.53 -10.90
CA ILE A 397 17.51 4.69 -11.48
C ILE A 397 16.69 5.41 -10.40
N SER A 398 15.96 4.67 -9.59
CA SER A 398 15.18 5.20 -8.46
C SER A 398 16.07 5.93 -7.43
N ASP A 399 17.22 5.36 -7.11
CA ASP A 399 18.19 5.99 -6.23
C ASP A 399 18.71 7.32 -6.79
N ALA A 400 18.96 7.41 -8.10
CA ALA A 400 19.37 8.65 -8.74
C ALA A 400 18.27 9.72 -8.69
N ILE A 401 17.01 9.34 -8.91
CA ILE A 401 15.84 10.24 -8.83
C ILE A 401 15.66 10.73 -7.40
N SER A 402 15.65 9.81 -6.42
CA SER A 402 15.43 10.18 -5.03
C SER A 402 16.54 11.06 -4.47
N LEU A 403 17.78 10.86 -4.87
CA LEU A 403 18.89 11.74 -4.52
C LEU A 403 18.67 13.16 -5.07
N ALA A 404 18.13 13.31 -6.29
CA ALA A 404 17.92 14.61 -6.90
C ALA A 404 16.90 15.45 -6.12
N PHE A 405 15.70 14.94 -5.83
CA PHE A 405 14.73 15.73 -5.08
C PHE A 405 15.14 15.94 -3.62
N ASN A 406 15.85 14.99 -3.00
CA ASN A 406 16.41 15.18 -1.67
C ASN A 406 17.37 16.38 -1.62
N LYS A 407 18.31 16.49 -2.57
CA LYS A 407 19.23 17.62 -2.66
C LYS A 407 18.48 18.94 -2.85
N VAL A 408 17.37 18.93 -3.59
CA VAL A 408 16.54 20.14 -3.79
C VAL A 408 15.81 20.53 -2.50
N ILE A 409 15.21 19.58 -1.78
CA ILE A 409 14.49 19.83 -0.54
C ILE A 409 15.43 20.32 0.56
N THR A 410 16.63 19.75 0.68
CA THR A 410 17.65 20.20 1.66
C THR A 410 18.24 21.55 1.28
N GLY A 411 18.27 21.88 0.01
CA GLY A 411 18.92 23.08 -0.56
C GLY A 411 20.38 22.85 -0.90
N ASP A 412 20.83 21.59 -0.99
CA ASP A 412 22.20 21.21 -1.35
C ASP A 412 22.46 21.35 -2.85
N SER A 413 21.40 21.41 -3.68
CA SER A 413 21.49 21.66 -5.11
C SER A 413 20.27 22.47 -5.60
N ASP A 414 20.48 23.25 -6.66
CA ASP A 414 19.36 23.83 -7.40
C ASP A 414 18.68 22.75 -8.30
N PRO A 415 17.40 22.94 -8.69
CA PRO A 415 16.66 21.96 -9.47
C PRO A 415 17.33 21.53 -10.78
N ALA A 416 17.87 22.46 -11.54
CA ALA A 416 18.51 22.17 -12.83
C ALA A 416 19.81 21.36 -12.67
N SER A 417 20.63 21.70 -11.68
CA SER A 417 21.86 20.96 -11.36
C SER A 417 21.56 19.55 -10.82
N ALA A 418 20.57 19.42 -9.95
CA ALA A 418 20.13 18.11 -9.43
C ALA A 418 19.56 17.22 -10.55
N ALA A 419 18.73 17.79 -11.44
CA ALA A 419 18.20 17.08 -12.61
C ALA A 419 19.31 16.60 -13.55
N ALA A 420 20.30 17.45 -13.84
CA ALA A 420 21.41 17.11 -14.73
C ALA A 420 22.28 15.97 -14.15
N GLU A 421 22.56 15.97 -12.85
CA GLU A 421 23.31 14.91 -12.17
C GLU A 421 22.54 13.57 -12.20
N ALA A 422 21.24 13.58 -11.88
CA ALA A 422 20.40 12.39 -11.95
C ALA A 422 20.33 11.83 -13.37
N GLN A 423 20.10 12.69 -14.39
CA GLN A 423 20.04 12.26 -15.76
C GLN A 423 21.34 11.64 -16.26
N ALA A 424 22.49 12.22 -15.91
CA ALA A 424 23.80 11.64 -16.27
C ALA A 424 23.98 10.22 -15.67
N THR A 425 23.50 10.01 -14.46
CA THR A 425 23.50 8.68 -13.83
C THR A 425 22.55 7.73 -14.56
N ILE A 426 21.32 8.15 -14.83
CA ILE A 426 20.32 7.36 -15.57
C ILE A 426 20.85 6.99 -16.96
N ASP A 427 21.38 7.96 -17.72
CA ASP A 427 21.92 7.71 -19.07
C ASP A 427 23.07 6.69 -19.05
N SER A 428 23.94 6.77 -18.05
CA SER A 428 25.02 5.78 -17.86
C SER A 428 24.49 4.38 -17.58
N ILE A 429 23.39 4.25 -16.81
CA ILE A 429 22.76 2.98 -16.47
C ILE A 429 22.10 2.34 -17.70
N ILE A 430 21.33 3.13 -18.45
CA ILE A 430 20.58 2.64 -19.64
C ILE A 430 21.39 2.65 -20.94
N GLY A 431 22.68 3.01 -20.88
CA GLY A 431 23.60 2.97 -22.02
C GLY A 431 23.36 4.02 -23.09
N LYS A 432 22.94 5.24 -22.70
CA LYS A 432 22.78 6.41 -23.59
C LYS A 432 23.96 7.36 -23.57
#